data_509cbfa2083c5a90b586703671a91be0
#
_entry.id   509cbfa2083c5a90b586703671a91be0
#
_cell.length_a   1.000
_cell.length_b   1.000
_cell.length_c   1.000
_cell.angle_alpha   90.00
_cell.angle_beta   90.00
_cell.angle_gamma   90.00
#
_symmetry.space_group_name_H-M   'P 1'
#
loop_
_entity.id
_entity.type
_entity.pdbx_description
1 polymer ?
#
loop_
_entity_poly.entity_id
_entity_poly.type
_entity_poly.pdbx_seq_one_letter_code
_entity_poly.pdbx_strand_id
1 'polypeptide(L)'
;MRVKIATWNVNGIRARQTQLQEFIEREQPDVLCLQEIKASLDQLPVWLCDLEGYWCHWHGGKGYSGVGLHVRKASHPERPAFHHPPFDFEHRIVSVRLPQATVASIYVPNGGKDFPAKMRFLEAMDAYAAEFQAAGQPLVMCGDLNVALTDMDVHPKERKLNGIGQRPDERALMERILSHGLVDVHRRFEPDNADLFTWWAPWRNMKERNIGWRLDYVFASQALADRAVSCVVQREFGTSDHGPVIATFDLGQPASPGPSTPPSPLF
;
A
#
# COMPACT_ATOMS: atom_id res chain seq x y z
N MET A 1 -10.42 17.17 -7.77
CA MET A 1 -10.49 15.76 -8.25
C MET A 1 -10.21 14.85 -7.06
N ARG A 2 -11.13 13.92 -6.79
CA ARG A 2 -10.88 12.91 -5.75
C ARG A 2 -10.08 11.75 -6.33
N VAL A 3 -9.05 11.33 -5.62
CA VAL A 3 -8.20 10.18 -5.97
C VAL A 3 -8.31 9.14 -4.87
N LYS A 4 -8.67 7.93 -5.23
CA LYS A 4 -8.85 6.80 -4.33
C LYS A 4 -7.69 5.82 -4.50
N ILE A 5 -6.93 5.60 -3.43
CA ILE A 5 -5.84 4.61 -3.37
C ILE A 5 -6.28 3.50 -2.44
N ALA A 6 -6.28 2.27 -2.96
CA ALA A 6 -6.63 1.08 -2.20
C ALA A 6 -5.42 0.15 -2.07
N THR A 7 -5.27 -0.48 -0.93
CA THR A 7 -4.31 -1.56 -0.71
C THR A 7 -4.99 -2.77 -0.10
N TRP A 8 -4.61 -3.97 -0.56
CA TRP A 8 -5.18 -5.23 -0.07
C TRP A 8 -4.19 -6.39 -0.20
N ASN A 9 -3.79 -6.97 0.92
CA ASN A 9 -3.15 -8.27 0.93
C ASN A 9 -4.20 -9.34 0.61
N VAL A 10 -4.12 -9.90 -0.58
CA VAL A 10 -5.11 -10.87 -1.09
C VAL A 10 -4.86 -12.29 -0.63
N ASN A 11 -3.73 -12.58 0.02
CA ASN A 11 -3.34 -13.91 0.46
C ASN A 11 -3.59 -15.00 -0.61
N GLY A 12 -3.06 -14.75 -1.81
CA GLY A 12 -3.23 -15.61 -2.99
C GLY A 12 -4.35 -15.18 -3.93
N ILE A 13 -3.96 -14.47 -5.00
CA ILE A 13 -4.88 -13.87 -5.97
C ILE A 13 -5.80 -14.88 -6.66
N ARG A 14 -5.29 -16.09 -6.94
CA ARG A 14 -6.08 -17.12 -7.63
C ARG A 14 -7.33 -17.55 -6.87
N ALA A 15 -7.28 -17.52 -5.54
CA ALA A 15 -8.43 -17.84 -4.69
C ALA A 15 -9.37 -16.63 -4.47
N ARG A 16 -8.96 -15.41 -4.84
CA ARG A 16 -9.68 -14.16 -4.60
C ARG A 16 -10.08 -13.42 -5.89
N GLN A 17 -10.00 -14.08 -7.04
CA GLN A 17 -10.29 -13.48 -8.35
C GLN A 17 -11.66 -12.78 -8.39
N THR A 18 -12.72 -13.50 -8.07
CA THR A 18 -14.08 -12.96 -8.07
C THR A 18 -14.26 -11.82 -7.07
N GLN A 19 -13.62 -11.94 -5.90
CA GLN A 19 -13.66 -10.89 -4.88
C GLN A 19 -12.88 -9.64 -5.32
N LEU A 20 -11.76 -9.81 -6.02
CA LEU A 20 -11.02 -8.68 -6.59
C LEU A 20 -11.86 -7.96 -7.65
N GLN A 21 -12.54 -8.70 -8.52
CA GLN A 21 -13.45 -8.12 -9.52
C GLN A 21 -14.57 -7.33 -8.82
N GLU A 22 -15.26 -7.93 -7.85
CA GLU A 22 -16.30 -7.27 -7.06
C GLU A 22 -15.77 -5.99 -6.36
N PHE A 23 -14.55 -6.06 -5.78
CA PHE A 23 -13.92 -4.91 -5.14
C PHE A 23 -13.70 -3.76 -6.14
N ILE A 24 -13.17 -4.07 -7.31
CA ILE A 24 -12.90 -3.09 -8.37
C ILE A 24 -14.18 -2.47 -8.89
N GLU A 25 -15.20 -3.26 -9.15
CA GLU A 25 -16.50 -2.79 -9.63
C GLU A 25 -17.18 -1.85 -8.62
N ARG A 26 -17.12 -2.19 -7.34
CA ARG A 26 -17.73 -1.42 -6.25
C ARG A 26 -16.95 -0.16 -5.91
N GLU A 27 -15.63 -0.27 -5.73
CA GLU A 27 -14.80 0.80 -5.20
C GLU A 27 -14.16 1.67 -6.28
N GLN A 28 -13.91 1.11 -7.45
CA GLN A 28 -13.27 1.79 -8.59
C GLN A 28 -12.03 2.61 -8.17
N PRO A 29 -11.03 2.02 -7.48
CA PRO A 29 -9.87 2.76 -7.02
C PRO A 29 -9.07 3.32 -8.21
N ASP A 30 -8.53 4.53 -8.08
CA ASP A 30 -7.65 5.12 -9.08
C ASP A 30 -6.29 4.44 -9.09
N VAL A 31 -5.84 3.99 -7.91
CA VAL A 31 -4.64 3.15 -7.73
C VAL A 31 -4.99 1.98 -6.83
N LEU A 32 -4.67 0.78 -7.27
CA LEU A 32 -4.90 -0.46 -6.51
C LEU A 32 -3.56 -1.17 -6.30
N CYS A 33 -3.20 -1.35 -5.03
CA CYS A 33 -1.99 -2.02 -4.56
C CYS A 33 -2.36 -3.37 -3.96
N LEU A 34 -1.76 -4.44 -4.45
CA LEU A 34 -2.04 -5.81 -3.99
C LEU A 34 -0.78 -6.43 -3.41
N GLN A 35 -0.92 -7.22 -2.35
CA GLN A 35 0.16 -7.95 -1.72
C GLN A 35 -0.19 -9.44 -1.62
N GLU A 36 0.82 -10.27 -1.46
CA GLU A 36 0.71 -11.74 -1.41
C GLU A 36 -0.07 -12.33 -2.59
N ILE A 37 0.23 -11.89 -3.82
CA ILE A 37 -0.44 -12.45 -5.02
C ILE A 37 -0.13 -13.95 -5.21
N LYS A 38 1.04 -14.44 -4.73
CA LYS A 38 1.43 -15.86 -4.72
C LYS A 38 1.29 -16.54 -6.09
N ALA A 39 1.53 -15.78 -7.15
CA ALA A 39 1.42 -16.25 -8.53
C ALA A 39 2.45 -15.56 -9.42
N SER A 40 3.02 -16.28 -10.36
CA SER A 40 3.74 -15.71 -11.49
C SER A 40 2.77 -15.35 -12.61
N LEU A 41 3.20 -14.56 -13.58
CA LEU A 41 2.34 -14.08 -14.69
C LEU A 41 1.67 -15.23 -15.46
N ASP A 42 2.38 -16.33 -15.67
CA ASP A 42 1.87 -17.53 -16.34
C ASP A 42 0.77 -18.27 -15.54
N GLN A 43 0.62 -17.97 -14.26
CA GLN A 43 -0.38 -18.55 -13.38
C GLN A 43 -1.61 -17.66 -13.19
N LEU A 44 -1.57 -16.43 -13.72
CA LEU A 44 -2.70 -15.50 -13.64
C LEU A 44 -3.69 -15.78 -14.79
N PRO A 45 -4.98 -15.72 -14.53
CA PRO A 45 -5.98 -15.70 -15.61
C PRO A 45 -5.76 -14.52 -16.54
N VAL A 46 -6.02 -14.71 -17.82
CA VAL A 46 -5.82 -13.68 -18.87
C VAL A 46 -6.52 -12.37 -18.52
N TRP A 47 -7.75 -12.43 -18.03
CA TRP A 47 -8.52 -11.25 -17.67
C TRP A 47 -7.91 -10.43 -16.51
N LEU A 48 -7.14 -11.07 -15.60
CA LEU A 48 -6.38 -10.36 -14.56
C LEU A 48 -5.12 -9.70 -15.12
N CYS A 49 -4.50 -10.32 -16.12
CA CYS A 49 -3.32 -9.75 -16.76
C CYS A 49 -3.66 -8.47 -17.52
N ASP A 50 -4.85 -8.41 -18.11
CA ASP A 50 -5.39 -7.24 -18.83
C ASP A 50 -6.76 -6.85 -18.26
N LEU A 51 -6.75 -6.41 -17.00
CA LEU A 51 -7.92 -5.98 -16.28
C LEU A 51 -8.53 -4.75 -16.98
N GLU A 52 -9.79 -4.87 -17.41
CA GLU A 52 -10.48 -3.81 -18.12
C GLU A 52 -10.48 -2.50 -17.32
N GLY A 53 -10.16 -1.40 -17.99
CA GLY A 53 -10.10 -0.08 -17.36
C GLY A 53 -8.85 0.22 -16.53
N TYR A 54 -7.86 -0.69 -16.47
CA TYR A 54 -6.63 -0.49 -15.70
C TYR A 54 -5.37 -0.74 -16.52
N TRP A 55 -4.31 0.01 -16.19
CA TRP A 55 -2.94 -0.32 -16.52
C TRP A 55 -2.42 -1.26 -15.44
N CYS A 56 -2.21 -2.51 -15.78
CA CYS A 56 -1.81 -3.54 -14.83
C CYS A 56 -0.30 -3.75 -14.81
N HIS A 57 0.24 -3.90 -13.61
CA HIS A 57 1.59 -4.38 -13.38
C HIS A 57 1.59 -5.43 -12.27
N TRP A 58 1.93 -6.65 -12.64
CA TRP A 58 2.05 -7.80 -11.74
C TRP A 58 3.52 -8.13 -11.55
N HIS A 59 3.94 -8.26 -10.32
CA HIS A 59 5.32 -8.57 -9.94
C HIS A 59 5.31 -9.70 -8.92
N GLY A 60 5.46 -10.93 -9.40
CA GLY A 60 5.35 -12.11 -8.54
C GLY A 60 6.05 -13.33 -9.09
N GLY A 61 6.37 -14.23 -8.17
CA GLY A 61 6.92 -15.56 -8.41
C GLY A 61 5.95 -16.68 -8.03
N LYS A 62 6.35 -17.92 -8.29
CA LYS A 62 5.51 -19.09 -8.04
C LYS A 62 5.25 -19.32 -6.55
N GLY A 63 3.99 -19.23 -6.12
CA GLY A 63 3.48 -19.70 -4.84
C GLY A 63 3.91 -18.93 -3.60
N TYR A 64 4.69 -17.85 -3.73
CA TYR A 64 5.23 -17.11 -2.60
C TYR A 64 5.33 -15.61 -2.90
N SER A 65 5.06 -14.74 -1.90
CA SER A 65 5.18 -13.29 -2.01
C SER A 65 4.41 -12.69 -3.20
N GLY A 66 4.93 -11.64 -3.78
CA GLY A 66 4.42 -10.96 -4.96
C GLY A 66 3.50 -9.80 -4.65
N VAL A 67 3.65 -8.73 -5.44
CA VAL A 67 2.83 -7.51 -5.38
C VAL A 67 2.22 -7.19 -6.74
N GLY A 68 1.09 -6.50 -6.72
CA GLY A 68 0.44 -5.92 -7.89
C GLY A 68 0.27 -4.42 -7.71
N LEU A 69 0.32 -3.68 -8.81
CA LEU A 69 0.02 -2.25 -8.82
C LEU A 69 -0.74 -1.93 -10.10
N HIS A 70 -1.94 -1.41 -9.95
CA HIS A 70 -2.85 -1.14 -11.06
C HIS A 70 -3.30 0.30 -11.01
N VAL A 71 -3.30 0.98 -12.16
CA VAL A 71 -3.68 2.38 -12.29
C VAL A 71 -4.86 2.49 -13.24
N ARG A 72 -5.91 3.19 -12.81
CA ARG A 72 -7.15 3.34 -13.55
C ARG A 72 -6.94 4.22 -14.79
N LYS A 73 -7.31 3.70 -15.97
CA LYS A 73 -7.15 4.41 -17.25
C LYS A 73 -7.99 5.69 -17.32
N ALA A 74 -9.16 5.70 -16.68
CA ALA A 74 -10.02 6.89 -16.65
C ALA A 74 -9.39 8.09 -15.91
N SER A 75 -8.58 7.82 -14.87
CA SER A 75 -7.85 8.87 -14.13
C SER A 75 -6.50 9.19 -14.77
N HIS A 76 -5.90 8.20 -15.45
CA HIS A 76 -4.57 8.30 -16.08
C HIS A 76 -4.64 7.66 -17.47
N PRO A 77 -5.06 8.42 -18.52
CA PRO A 77 -5.26 7.87 -19.87
C PRO A 77 -3.98 7.32 -20.50
N GLU A 78 -2.83 7.90 -20.19
CA GLU A 78 -1.53 7.40 -20.63
C GLU A 78 -0.98 6.35 -19.67
N ARG A 79 -0.36 5.30 -20.21
CA ARG A 79 0.25 4.24 -19.42
C ARG A 79 1.41 4.80 -18.60
N PRO A 80 1.35 4.76 -17.27
CA PRO A 80 2.44 5.24 -16.45
C PRO A 80 3.62 4.26 -16.42
N ALA A 81 4.81 4.77 -16.08
CA ALA A 81 5.99 3.94 -15.88
C ALA A 81 5.96 3.31 -14.49
N PHE A 82 6.11 1.99 -14.46
CA PHE A 82 6.28 1.21 -13.23
C PHE A 82 7.77 0.98 -12.97
N HIS A 83 8.16 1.02 -11.71
CA HIS A 83 9.55 0.93 -11.29
C HIS A 83 9.71 -0.10 -10.17
N HIS A 84 10.85 -0.79 -10.17
CA HIS A 84 11.28 -1.66 -9.09
C HIS A 84 12.46 -1.00 -8.38
N PRO A 85 12.29 -0.56 -7.12
CA PRO A 85 13.41 -0.04 -6.34
C PRO A 85 14.54 -1.07 -6.23
N PRO A 86 15.81 -0.64 -6.16
CA PRO A 86 16.96 -1.55 -6.20
C PRO A 86 17.04 -2.52 -5.01
N PHE A 87 16.30 -2.25 -3.94
CA PHE A 87 16.18 -3.15 -2.79
C PHE A 87 15.04 -4.16 -2.89
N ASP A 88 14.32 -4.19 -4.03
CA ASP A 88 13.31 -5.22 -4.23
C ASP A 88 13.94 -6.61 -4.22
N PHE A 89 13.46 -7.46 -3.36
CA PHE A 89 13.78 -8.88 -3.38
C PHE A 89 12.50 -9.70 -3.17
N GLU A 90 12.46 -10.86 -3.73
CA GLU A 90 11.29 -11.76 -3.65
C GLU A 90 9.98 -11.11 -4.12
N HIS A 91 10.05 -10.13 -5.04
CA HIS A 91 8.88 -9.45 -5.62
C HIS A 91 8.00 -8.74 -4.58
N ARG A 92 8.61 -7.90 -3.74
CA ARG A 92 7.93 -7.30 -2.57
C ARG A 92 7.61 -5.83 -2.68
N ILE A 93 8.12 -5.15 -3.71
CA ILE A 93 7.84 -3.75 -3.93
C ILE A 93 7.77 -3.43 -5.42
N VAL A 94 6.81 -2.61 -5.76
CA VAL A 94 6.70 -1.95 -7.06
C VAL A 94 6.15 -0.55 -6.84
N SER A 95 6.63 0.41 -7.61
CA SER A 95 6.13 1.79 -7.55
C SER A 95 5.70 2.28 -8.93
N VAL A 96 4.83 3.28 -8.93
CA VAL A 96 4.40 4.00 -10.14
C VAL A 96 4.54 5.50 -9.89
N ARG A 97 5.11 6.20 -10.87
CA ARG A 97 5.16 7.66 -10.85
C ARG A 97 3.92 8.23 -11.54
N LEU A 98 3.13 8.97 -10.79
CA LEU A 98 1.96 9.70 -11.27
C LEU A 98 2.21 11.20 -11.15
N PRO A 99 1.43 12.06 -11.84
CA PRO A 99 1.63 13.53 -11.77
C PRO A 99 1.59 14.10 -10.37
N GLN A 100 0.83 13.49 -9.46
CA GLN A 100 0.60 14.00 -8.11
C GLN A 100 1.56 13.42 -7.07
N ALA A 101 2.03 12.19 -7.27
CA ALA A 101 2.89 11.46 -6.33
C ALA A 101 3.46 10.17 -6.95
N THR A 102 4.53 9.68 -6.38
CA THR A 102 4.89 8.25 -6.54
C THR A 102 4.08 7.42 -5.54
N VAL A 103 3.47 6.34 -6.02
CA VAL A 103 2.75 5.38 -5.18
C VAL A 103 3.51 4.05 -5.21
N ALA A 104 3.83 3.50 -4.04
CA ALA A 104 4.51 2.22 -3.88
C ALA A 104 3.59 1.19 -3.22
N SER A 105 3.42 0.03 -3.88
CA SER A 105 2.80 -1.16 -3.30
C SER A 105 3.87 -2.01 -2.65
N ILE A 106 3.74 -2.26 -1.35
CA ILE A 106 4.80 -2.84 -0.52
C ILE A 106 4.28 -4.04 0.25
N TYR A 107 5.08 -5.10 0.29
CA TYR A 107 4.88 -6.27 1.12
C TYR A 107 6.15 -6.57 1.93
N VAL A 108 6.21 -6.05 3.15
CA VAL A 108 7.35 -6.28 4.05
C VAL A 108 7.43 -7.76 4.44
N PRO A 109 8.62 -8.39 4.45
CA PRO A 109 8.76 -9.74 4.95
C PRO A 109 8.15 -9.92 6.34
N ASN A 110 7.43 -11.01 6.58
CA ASN A 110 6.87 -11.29 7.91
C ASN A 110 7.97 -11.42 8.98
N GLY A 111 9.15 -11.94 8.62
CA GLY A 111 10.30 -12.08 9.52
C GLY A 111 10.31 -13.38 10.32
N GLY A 112 9.25 -14.20 10.27
CA GLY A 112 9.21 -15.47 10.99
C GLY A 112 10.23 -16.49 10.48
N LYS A 113 10.55 -16.46 9.19
CA LYS A 113 11.53 -17.34 8.56
C LYS A 113 12.93 -16.71 8.52
N ASP A 114 13.01 -15.43 8.24
CA ASP A 114 14.27 -14.68 8.12
C ASP A 114 14.05 -13.25 8.67
N PHE A 115 14.26 -13.08 9.97
CA PHE A 115 14.13 -11.79 10.62
C PHE A 115 15.18 -10.78 10.15
N PRO A 116 16.45 -11.14 9.95
CA PRO A 116 17.43 -10.22 9.37
C PRO A 116 17.05 -9.68 7.99
N ALA A 117 16.42 -10.50 7.13
CA ALA A 117 15.93 -10.01 5.84
C ALA A 117 14.81 -8.96 5.99
N LYS A 118 13.92 -9.14 6.97
CA LYS A 118 12.91 -8.13 7.30
C LYS A 118 13.54 -6.80 7.71
N MET A 119 14.52 -6.85 8.62
CA MET A 119 15.20 -5.64 9.11
C MET A 119 15.92 -4.91 7.97
N ARG A 120 16.66 -5.63 7.12
CA ARG A 120 17.30 -5.02 5.92
C ARG A 120 16.27 -4.38 4.98
N PHE A 121 15.10 -4.99 4.82
CA PHE A 121 14.04 -4.41 3.99
C PHE A 121 13.48 -3.12 4.59
N LEU A 122 13.25 -3.08 5.90
CA LEU A 122 12.80 -1.89 6.61
C LEU A 122 13.86 -0.76 6.57
N GLU A 123 15.15 -1.09 6.73
CA GLU A 123 16.26 -0.13 6.58
C GLU A 123 16.32 0.46 5.17
N ALA A 124 16.10 -0.37 4.15
CA ALA A 124 16.05 0.11 2.77
C ALA A 124 14.81 0.96 2.47
N MET A 125 13.67 0.66 3.09
CA MET A 125 12.48 1.52 3.03
C MET A 125 12.71 2.88 3.69
N ASP A 126 13.44 2.91 4.81
CA ASP A 126 13.85 4.15 5.47
C ASP A 126 14.69 5.04 4.54
N ALA A 127 15.72 4.47 3.90
CA ALA A 127 16.53 5.17 2.92
C ALA A 127 15.69 5.66 1.72
N TYR A 128 14.77 4.83 1.23
CA TYR A 128 13.87 5.18 0.13
C TYR A 128 12.97 6.37 0.48
N ALA A 129 12.38 6.39 1.67
CA ALA A 129 11.57 7.51 2.14
C ALA A 129 12.41 8.80 2.28
N ALA A 130 13.65 8.68 2.80
CA ALA A 130 14.59 9.79 2.94
C ALA A 130 14.95 10.42 1.57
N GLU A 131 15.17 9.61 0.54
CA GLU A 131 15.45 10.08 -0.83
C GLU A 131 14.29 10.92 -1.39
N PHE A 132 13.03 10.46 -1.21
CA PHE A 132 11.86 11.21 -1.65
C PHE A 132 11.70 12.53 -0.89
N GLN A 133 11.92 12.52 0.42
CA GLN A 133 11.89 13.73 1.25
C GLN A 133 12.96 14.73 0.78
N ALA A 134 14.20 14.28 0.60
CA ALA A 134 15.31 15.14 0.17
C ALA A 134 15.08 15.73 -1.23
N ALA A 135 14.44 14.96 -2.14
CA ALA A 135 14.07 15.42 -3.47
C ALA A 135 12.81 16.30 -3.50
N GLY A 136 12.11 16.47 -2.36
CA GLY A 136 10.84 17.18 -2.31
C GLY A 136 9.73 16.53 -3.15
N GLN A 137 9.84 15.22 -3.41
CA GLN A 137 8.88 14.49 -4.23
C GLN A 137 7.79 13.85 -3.37
N PRO A 138 6.51 14.07 -3.67
CA PRO A 138 5.43 13.43 -2.94
C PRO A 138 5.45 11.91 -3.09
N LEU A 139 5.29 11.22 -1.96
CA LEU A 139 5.32 9.76 -1.87
C LEU A 139 4.08 9.25 -1.14
N VAL A 140 3.51 8.14 -1.65
CA VAL A 140 2.57 7.28 -0.93
C VAL A 140 3.18 5.88 -0.86
N MET A 141 3.36 5.38 0.36
CA MET A 141 3.78 4.01 0.63
C MET A 141 2.58 3.28 1.22
N CYS A 142 2.12 2.23 0.57
CA CYS A 142 0.98 1.47 1.07
C CYS A 142 1.16 -0.03 0.87
N GLY A 143 0.54 -0.80 1.74
CA GLY A 143 0.60 -2.26 1.71
C GLY A 143 0.64 -2.88 3.08
N ASP A 144 0.93 -4.17 3.08
CA ASP A 144 1.18 -4.95 4.29
C ASP A 144 2.63 -4.76 4.76
N LEU A 145 2.79 -3.97 5.81
CA LEU A 145 4.10 -3.66 6.36
C LEU A 145 4.55 -4.62 7.46
N ASN A 146 3.69 -5.57 7.84
CA ASN A 146 3.99 -6.63 8.82
C ASN A 146 4.57 -6.14 10.16
N VAL A 147 4.31 -4.87 10.54
CA VAL A 147 4.70 -4.26 11.81
C VAL A 147 3.52 -3.49 12.38
N ALA A 148 3.15 -3.77 13.61
CA ALA A 148 2.21 -2.95 14.37
C ALA A 148 3.01 -1.79 15.00
N LEU A 149 2.67 -0.55 14.65
CA LEU A 149 3.43 0.64 15.07
C LEU A 149 3.42 0.83 16.59
N THR A 150 2.29 0.56 17.21
CA THR A 150 2.09 0.75 18.66
C THR A 150 1.30 -0.42 19.24
N ASP A 151 1.18 -0.45 20.57
CA ASP A 151 0.31 -1.43 21.23
C ASP A 151 -1.17 -1.25 20.89
N MET A 152 -1.59 -0.06 20.49
CA MET A 152 -2.94 0.21 20.00
C MET A 152 -3.24 -0.55 18.69
N ASP A 153 -2.22 -0.86 17.90
CA ASP A 153 -2.34 -1.57 16.64
C ASP A 153 -2.40 -3.10 16.81
N VAL A 154 -2.43 -3.58 18.05
CA VAL A 154 -2.54 -5.00 18.40
C VAL A 154 -3.62 -5.19 19.44
N HIS A 155 -4.57 -6.07 19.15
CA HIS A 155 -5.58 -6.43 20.13
C HIS A 155 -4.92 -6.93 21.44
N PRO A 156 -5.37 -6.52 22.65
CA PRO A 156 -4.70 -6.83 23.92
C PRO A 156 -4.37 -8.31 24.14
N LYS A 157 -5.20 -9.23 23.64
CA LYS A 157 -4.98 -10.69 23.74
C LYS A 157 -3.85 -11.21 22.85
N GLU A 158 -3.41 -10.42 21.86
CA GLU A 158 -2.37 -10.80 20.89
C GLU A 158 -1.04 -10.07 21.15
N ARG A 159 -0.98 -9.18 22.14
CA ARG A 159 0.24 -8.46 22.49
C ARG A 159 1.29 -9.42 23.04
N LYS A 160 2.50 -9.33 22.51
CA LYS A 160 3.64 -10.13 22.92
C LYS A 160 4.88 -9.24 23.02
N LEU A 161 5.45 -9.16 24.21
CA LEU A 161 6.73 -8.49 24.36
C LEU A 161 7.78 -9.14 23.44
N ASN A 162 8.42 -8.34 22.59
CA ASN A 162 9.39 -8.80 21.58
C ASN A 162 8.85 -9.82 20.54
N GLY A 163 7.53 -9.92 20.37
CA GLY A 163 6.96 -10.68 19.25
C GLY A 163 7.30 -10.05 17.91
N ILE A 164 7.63 -10.85 16.90
CA ILE A 164 7.87 -10.34 15.54
C ILE A 164 6.62 -9.56 15.09
N GLY A 165 6.83 -8.39 14.48
CA GLY A 165 5.77 -7.44 14.14
C GLY A 165 5.39 -6.49 15.30
N GLN A 166 5.95 -6.68 16.50
CA GLN A 166 5.72 -5.85 17.68
C GLN A 166 7.03 -5.44 18.38
N ARG A 167 8.19 -5.83 17.82
CA ARG A 167 9.49 -5.60 18.44
C ARG A 167 9.85 -4.11 18.45
N PRO A 168 10.54 -3.63 19.48
CA PRO A 168 10.98 -2.22 19.55
C PRO A 168 11.89 -1.80 18.40
N ASP A 169 12.75 -2.70 17.90
CA ASP A 169 13.64 -2.42 16.77
C ASP A 169 12.88 -2.27 15.44
N GLU A 170 11.84 -3.08 15.20
CA GLU A 170 10.94 -2.93 14.04
C GLU A 170 10.19 -1.59 14.12
N ARG A 171 9.59 -1.29 15.28
CA ARG A 171 8.84 -0.04 15.51
C ARG A 171 9.73 1.20 15.34
N ALA A 172 10.96 1.17 15.85
CA ALA A 172 11.91 2.26 15.70
C ALA A 172 12.23 2.56 14.22
N LEU A 173 12.37 1.53 13.37
CA LEU A 173 12.54 1.73 11.93
C LEU A 173 11.27 2.31 11.28
N MET A 174 10.08 1.87 11.69
CA MET A 174 8.83 2.44 11.18
C MET A 174 8.67 3.91 11.58
N GLU A 175 9.04 4.28 12.80
CA GLU A 175 9.07 5.68 13.27
C GLU A 175 10.05 6.53 12.44
N ARG A 176 11.24 5.99 12.12
CA ARG A 176 12.20 6.66 11.25
C ARG A 176 11.64 6.87 9.84
N ILE A 177 11.00 5.86 9.25
CA ILE A 177 10.32 5.98 7.94
C ILE A 177 9.30 7.12 7.98
N LEU A 178 8.46 7.18 9.01
CA LEU A 178 7.49 8.26 9.18
C LEU A 178 8.15 9.63 9.38
N SER A 179 9.31 9.69 10.06
CA SER A 179 10.03 10.94 10.32
C SER A 179 10.53 11.65 9.06
N HIS A 180 10.53 10.96 7.90
CA HIS A 180 10.79 11.55 6.58
C HIS A 180 9.58 12.30 5.99
N GLY A 181 8.75 12.88 6.85
CA GLY A 181 7.59 13.69 6.44
C GLY A 181 6.42 12.86 5.91
N LEU A 182 6.35 11.59 6.29
CA LEU A 182 5.21 10.72 6.00
C LEU A 182 4.22 10.70 7.18
N VAL A 183 2.95 10.65 6.87
CA VAL A 183 1.83 10.61 7.83
C VAL A 183 1.07 9.29 7.64
N ASP A 184 0.76 8.63 8.72
CA ASP A 184 -0.20 7.52 8.75
C ASP A 184 -1.61 8.09 8.51
N VAL A 185 -2.11 7.95 7.28
CA VAL A 185 -3.38 8.55 6.87
C VAL A 185 -4.54 8.00 7.69
N HIS A 186 -4.50 6.74 8.09
CA HIS A 186 -5.58 6.14 8.87
C HIS A 186 -5.64 6.72 10.28
N ARG A 187 -4.51 6.85 10.96
CA ARG A 187 -4.44 7.43 12.32
C ARG A 187 -4.77 8.92 12.35
N ARG A 188 -4.69 9.62 11.22
CA ARG A 188 -5.17 11.00 11.10
C ARG A 188 -6.68 11.11 11.33
N PHE A 189 -7.47 10.12 10.89
CA PHE A 189 -8.94 10.08 11.06
C PHE A 189 -9.37 9.34 12.32
N GLU A 190 -8.60 8.36 12.73
CA GLU A 190 -8.91 7.45 13.83
C GLU A 190 -7.76 7.40 14.85
N PRO A 191 -7.36 8.57 15.46
CA PRO A 191 -6.15 8.66 16.28
C PRO A 191 -6.19 7.73 17.51
N ASP A 192 -7.36 7.58 18.12
CA ASP A 192 -7.55 6.87 19.40
C ASP A 192 -8.32 5.54 19.25
N ASN A 193 -8.60 5.10 18.00
CA ASN A 193 -9.36 3.88 17.78
C ASN A 193 -8.48 2.63 18.01
N ALA A 194 -8.63 1.99 19.15
CA ALA A 194 -7.90 0.78 19.53
C ALA A 194 -8.47 -0.51 18.94
N ASP A 195 -9.60 -0.45 18.25
CA ASP A 195 -10.25 -1.58 17.57
C ASP A 195 -10.05 -1.59 16.06
N LEU A 196 -9.14 -0.72 15.59
CA LEU A 196 -8.79 -0.57 14.19
C LEU A 196 -7.73 -1.61 13.81
N PHE A 197 -8.17 -2.71 13.21
CA PHE A 197 -7.28 -3.76 12.71
C PHE A 197 -7.50 -4.01 11.23
N THR A 198 -6.48 -4.56 10.56
CA THR A 198 -6.48 -4.87 9.13
C THR A 198 -6.21 -6.35 8.85
N TRP A 199 -5.64 -7.06 9.80
CA TRP A 199 -5.33 -8.49 9.73
C TRP A 199 -5.88 -9.24 10.93
N TRP A 200 -6.38 -10.46 10.68
CA TRP A 200 -6.90 -11.36 11.69
C TRP A 200 -6.43 -12.78 11.41
N ALA A 201 -5.93 -13.45 12.42
CA ALA A 201 -5.51 -14.84 12.26
C ALA A 201 -6.69 -15.72 11.75
N PRO A 202 -6.45 -16.61 10.76
CA PRO A 202 -7.52 -17.34 10.07
C PRO A 202 -8.10 -18.53 10.89
N TRP A 203 -8.02 -18.47 12.21
CA TRP A 203 -8.55 -19.50 13.11
C TRP A 203 -9.36 -18.87 14.25
N ARG A 204 -10.18 -19.70 14.93
CA ARG A 204 -10.96 -19.29 16.14
C ARG A 204 -11.86 -18.08 15.93
N ASN A 205 -12.32 -17.85 14.73
CA ASN A 205 -13.19 -16.72 14.36
C ASN A 205 -12.61 -15.36 14.83
N MET A 206 -11.30 -15.17 14.64
CA MET A 206 -10.63 -13.96 15.12
C MET A 206 -11.14 -12.72 14.41
N LYS A 207 -11.49 -12.82 13.11
CA LYS A 207 -12.04 -11.70 12.34
C LYS A 207 -13.41 -11.26 12.85
N GLU A 208 -14.34 -12.19 13.08
CA GLU A 208 -15.67 -11.91 13.63
C GLU A 208 -15.61 -11.31 15.04
N ARG A 209 -14.64 -11.76 15.81
CA ARG A 209 -14.40 -11.27 17.19
C ARG A 209 -13.58 -9.98 17.25
N ASN A 210 -13.15 -9.48 16.12
CA ASN A 210 -12.24 -8.36 15.97
C ASN A 210 -10.96 -8.48 16.82
N ILE A 211 -10.38 -9.68 16.89
CA ILE A 211 -9.10 -9.92 17.57
C ILE A 211 -8.01 -9.93 16.51
N GLY A 212 -7.41 -8.80 16.24
CA GLY A 212 -6.54 -8.60 15.10
C GLY A 212 -5.37 -7.64 15.35
N TRP A 213 -4.66 -7.36 14.27
CA TRP A 213 -3.54 -6.42 14.23
C TRP A 213 -3.75 -5.44 13.07
N ARG A 214 -3.25 -4.24 13.20
CA ARG A 214 -3.15 -3.32 12.07
C ARG A 214 -1.77 -3.46 11.44
N LEU A 215 -1.72 -4.04 10.26
CA LEU A 215 -0.49 -4.34 9.51
C LEU A 215 -0.47 -3.68 8.13
N ASP A 216 -1.65 -3.29 7.63
CA ASP A 216 -1.81 -2.65 6.33
C ASP A 216 -1.98 -1.14 6.52
N TYR A 217 -1.20 -0.38 5.78
CA TYR A 217 -1.08 1.06 5.96
C TYR A 217 -1.18 1.81 4.64
N VAL A 218 -1.56 3.08 4.73
CA VAL A 218 -1.34 4.10 3.71
C VAL A 218 -0.57 5.23 4.38
N PHE A 219 0.72 5.32 4.13
CA PHE A 219 1.56 6.45 4.51
C PHE A 219 1.64 7.43 3.34
N ALA A 220 1.44 8.70 3.59
CA ALA A 220 1.49 9.72 2.57
C ALA A 220 2.34 10.92 3.03
N SER A 221 3.07 11.53 2.11
CA SER A 221 3.75 12.81 2.39
C SER A 221 2.78 13.83 2.97
N GLN A 222 3.24 14.66 3.90
CA GLN A 222 2.42 15.60 4.67
C GLN A 222 1.44 16.40 3.80
N ALA A 223 1.92 16.97 2.68
CA ALA A 223 1.10 17.74 1.77
C ALA A 223 -0.06 16.95 1.12
N LEU A 224 0.11 15.64 0.91
CA LEU A 224 -0.95 14.74 0.45
C LEU A 224 -1.87 14.35 1.60
N ALA A 225 -1.30 14.02 2.76
CA ALA A 225 -2.06 13.66 3.95
C ALA A 225 -3.00 14.78 4.39
N ASP A 226 -2.59 16.06 4.25
CA ASP A 226 -3.43 17.22 4.54
C ASP A 226 -4.65 17.33 3.60
N ARG A 227 -4.60 16.67 2.46
CA ARG A 227 -5.68 16.58 1.47
C ARG A 227 -6.46 15.28 1.54
N ALA A 228 -6.13 14.38 2.47
CA ALA A 228 -6.91 13.18 2.71
C ALA A 228 -8.30 13.56 3.27
N VAL A 229 -9.34 12.90 2.76
CA VAL A 229 -10.73 13.10 3.16
C VAL A 229 -11.32 11.88 3.87
N SER A 230 -10.71 10.72 3.69
CA SER A 230 -11.06 9.49 4.42
C SER A 230 -9.94 8.46 4.33
N CYS A 231 -9.87 7.58 5.32
CA CYS A 231 -9.14 6.33 5.24
C CYS A 231 -9.92 5.27 6.02
N VAL A 232 -10.30 4.17 5.36
CA VAL A 232 -11.21 3.16 5.94
C VAL A 232 -10.71 1.75 5.69
N VAL A 233 -10.96 0.87 6.66
CA VAL A 233 -10.76 -0.59 6.52
C VAL A 233 -12.09 -1.25 6.20
N GLN A 234 -12.11 -2.10 5.18
CA GLN A 234 -13.29 -2.91 4.85
C GLN A 234 -13.16 -4.30 5.47
N ARG A 235 -13.29 -4.39 6.79
CA ARG A 235 -13.12 -5.63 7.55
C ARG A 235 -13.96 -6.79 7.00
N GLU A 236 -15.20 -6.51 6.69
CA GLU A 236 -16.16 -7.55 6.26
C GLU A 236 -16.01 -7.95 4.79
N PHE A 237 -15.10 -7.31 4.05
CA PHE A 237 -14.93 -7.62 2.64
C PHE A 237 -13.99 -8.81 2.43
N GLY A 238 -14.46 -9.76 1.62
CA GLY A 238 -13.66 -10.86 1.11
C GLY A 238 -13.28 -11.91 2.16
N THR A 239 -12.58 -12.93 1.69
CA THR A 239 -12.15 -14.09 2.49
C THR A 239 -10.65 -14.10 2.79
N SER A 240 -9.93 -13.04 2.45
CA SER A 240 -8.57 -12.85 2.92
C SER A 240 -8.55 -12.66 4.44
N ASP A 241 -7.48 -13.08 5.07
CA ASP A 241 -7.20 -12.77 6.47
C ASP A 241 -6.84 -11.29 6.69
N HIS A 242 -6.66 -10.51 5.61
CA HIS A 242 -6.58 -9.06 5.61
C HIS A 242 -7.85 -8.40 5.05
N GLY A 243 -8.21 -7.25 5.58
CA GLY A 243 -9.23 -6.36 5.02
C GLY A 243 -8.61 -5.28 4.12
N PRO A 244 -9.23 -4.94 2.98
CA PRO A 244 -8.79 -3.82 2.16
C PRO A 244 -8.76 -2.51 2.94
N VAL A 245 -7.74 -1.68 2.72
CA VAL A 245 -7.64 -0.30 3.22
C VAL A 245 -7.78 0.66 2.06
N ILE A 246 -8.64 1.66 2.19
CA ILE A 246 -8.92 2.64 1.15
C ILE A 246 -8.73 4.05 1.70
N ALA A 247 -7.78 4.78 1.13
CA ALA A 247 -7.58 6.20 1.39
C ALA A 247 -8.09 7.04 0.20
N THR A 248 -8.81 8.11 0.51
CA THR A 248 -9.31 9.05 -0.51
C THR A 248 -8.71 10.43 -0.25
N PHE A 249 -8.19 11.03 -1.32
CA PHE A 249 -7.56 12.35 -1.30
C PHE A 249 -8.32 13.32 -2.20
N ASP A 250 -8.51 14.55 -1.76
CA ASP A 250 -9.00 15.64 -2.62
C ASP A 250 -7.82 16.46 -3.15
N LEU A 251 -7.33 16.10 -4.32
CA LEU A 251 -6.15 16.74 -4.92
C LEU A 251 -6.46 18.01 -5.71
N GLY A 252 -7.73 18.46 -5.74
CA GLY A 252 -8.16 19.62 -6.53
C GLY A 252 -8.09 19.34 -8.04
N GLN A 253 -8.34 20.34 -8.87
CA GLN A 253 -8.06 20.23 -10.29
C GLN A 253 -6.54 20.26 -10.51
N PRO A 254 -5.99 19.48 -11.47
CA PRO A 254 -4.61 19.68 -11.89
C PRO A 254 -4.47 21.15 -12.30
N ALA A 255 -3.39 21.80 -11.89
CA ALA A 255 -3.08 23.15 -12.37
C ALA A 255 -3.16 23.11 -13.91
N SER A 256 -4.02 23.94 -14.49
CA SER A 256 -4.04 24.09 -15.95
C SER A 256 -2.62 24.40 -16.39
N PRO A 257 -2.08 23.77 -17.44
CA PRO A 257 -0.79 24.15 -17.97
C PRO A 257 -0.86 25.66 -18.26
N GLY A 258 -0.03 26.43 -17.58
CA GLY A 258 0.06 27.86 -17.81
C GLY A 258 0.28 28.11 -19.30
N PRO A 259 -0.19 29.24 -19.85
CA PRO A 259 -0.04 29.54 -21.26
C PRO A 259 1.44 29.41 -21.65
N SER A 260 1.72 28.50 -22.59
CA SER A 260 3.04 28.35 -23.16
C SER A 260 3.47 29.69 -23.75
N THR A 261 4.45 30.34 -23.14
CA THR A 261 5.06 31.54 -23.69
C THR A 261 5.64 31.17 -25.05
N PRO A 262 5.20 31.77 -26.15
CA PRO A 262 5.79 31.48 -27.43
C PRO A 262 7.28 31.86 -27.42
N PRO A 263 8.16 31.11 -28.09
CA PRO A 263 9.57 31.45 -28.14
C PRO A 263 9.72 32.83 -28.76
N SER A 264 10.48 33.71 -28.11
CA SER A 264 10.84 35.04 -28.67
C SER A 264 11.51 34.85 -30.03
N PRO A 265 11.12 35.64 -31.04
CA PRO A 265 11.81 35.58 -32.30
C PRO A 265 13.27 36.04 -32.11
N LEU A 266 14.21 35.18 -32.54
CA LEU A 266 15.61 35.55 -32.66
C LEU A 266 15.72 36.56 -33.83
N PHE A 267 16.07 37.79 -33.52
CA PHE A 267 16.61 38.72 -34.48
C PHE A 267 18.11 38.55 -34.59
#